data_1eb991af86f08c9a897e73b709636ba5
#
_entry.id   1eb991af86f08c9a897e73b709636ba5
#
_cell.length_a   1.000
_cell.length_b   1.000
_cell.length_c   1.000
_cell.angle_alpha   90.00
_cell.angle_beta   90.00
_cell.angle_gamma   90.00
#
_symmetry.space_group_name_H-M   'P 1'
#
loop_
_entity.id
_entity.type
_entity.pdbx_description
1 polymer ?
#
loop_
_entity_poly.entity_id
_entity_poly.type
_entity_poly.pdbx_seq_one_letter_code
_entity_poly.pdbx_strand_id
1 'polypeptide(L)'
;MKDRRTGKMMLRQRMSRHPYFVQLREAAGRKRDFRPEKQALYDSTWPLVIQRADLATSVVTFNGSKLADELSPKDENGNVIPETRVEPSRLSRLFEEWERFGLIERPDLEMDPATGYCMPRHIVLTDRFWQLCGIDMDKFLAERNARLTAEADGIIEPGTHDSVRAARRRWYENMRMATLLKRREKAASKKRRTRLSKLSIDDRRNAVAKLLRAGPAHEWMHLPPEEFDRQVWNRLRQMDLGLDYEPEIPAIPDVVH
;
A
#
# COMPACT_ATOMS: atom_id res chain seq x y z
N MET A 1 13.54 11.01 15.62
CA MET A 1 14.03 10.60 16.94
C MET A 1 13.02 9.61 17.51
N LYS A 2 13.45 8.42 17.94
CA LYS A 2 12.53 7.47 18.61
C LYS A 2 12.21 7.99 20.01
N ASP A 3 10.92 8.07 20.35
CA ASP A 3 10.52 8.26 21.73
C ASP A 3 10.99 7.06 22.55
N ARG A 4 11.82 7.30 23.56
CA ARG A 4 12.40 6.24 24.41
C ARG A 4 11.35 5.43 25.19
N ARG A 5 10.15 6.01 25.41
CA ARG A 5 9.08 5.40 26.21
C ARG A 5 8.12 4.57 25.37
N THR A 6 7.82 5.00 24.13
CA THR A 6 6.83 4.35 23.26
C THR A 6 7.43 3.65 22.07
N GLY A 7 8.74 3.81 21.82
CA GLY A 7 9.42 3.29 20.64
C GLY A 7 8.96 3.93 19.32
N LYS A 8 8.00 4.84 19.35
CA LYS A 8 7.47 5.49 18.16
C LYS A 8 8.41 6.57 17.64
N MET A 9 8.52 6.66 16.33
CA MET A 9 9.21 7.77 15.69
C MET A 9 8.44 9.07 15.96
N MET A 10 9.04 9.99 16.70
CA MET A 10 8.51 11.34 16.89
C MET A 10 9.32 12.33 16.08
N LEU A 11 8.63 13.12 15.29
CA LEU A 11 9.23 14.32 14.72
C LEU A 11 9.51 15.32 15.86
N ARG A 12 10.71 15.88 15.86
CA ARG A 12 11.11 16.87 16.89
C ARG A 12 10.20 18.10 16.89
N GLN A 13 9.58 18.41 15.78
CA GLN A 13 8.76 19.58 15.59
C GLN A 13 7.47 19.22 14.85
N ARG A 14 6.37 19.85 15.21
CA ARG A 14 5.10 19.70 14.48
C ARG A 14 5.28 20.29 13.08
N MET A 15 4.91 19.49 12.07
CA MET A 15 5.02 19.86 10.67
C MET A 15 4.30 21.17 10.37
N SER A 16 3.08 21.33 10.87
CA SER A 16 2.24 22.49 10.65
C SER A 16 2.87 23.83 11.15
N ARG A 17 3.85 23.74 12.05
CA ARG A 17 4.57 24.88 12.66
C ARG A 17 6.03 24.98 12.26
N HIS A 18 6.50 24.10 11.38
CA HIS A 18 7.87 24.14 10.91
C HIS A 18 8.12 25.45 10.10
N PRO A 19 9.16 26.25 10.36
CA PRO A 19 9.38 27.53 9.68
C PRO A 19 9.39 27.42 8.17
N TYR A 20 10.07 26.42 7.64
CA TYR A 20 10.12 26.15 6.19
C TYR A 20 8.73 25.82 5.61
N PHE A 21 7.92 25.06 6.33
CA PHE A 21 6.54 24.78 5.92
C PHE A 21 5.66 26.04 5.91
N VAL A 22 5.84 26.91 6.90
CA VAL A 22 5.15 28.21 6.96
C VAL A 22 5.53 29.07 5.75
N GLN A 23 6.82 29.12 5.39
CA GLN A 23 7.29 29.85 4.20
C GLN A 23 6.68 29.27 2.91
N LEU A 24 6.65 27.95 2.74
CA LEU A 24 6.02 27.31 1.58
C LEU A 24 4.52 27.63 1.49
N ARG A 25 3.83 27.61 2.62
CA ARG A 25 2.41 27.98 2.72
C ARG A 25 2.19 29.45 2.30
N GLU A 26 3.02 30.36 2.78
CA GLU A 26 2.95 31.79 2.46
C GLU A 26 3.28 32.06 1.00
N ALA A 27 4.30 31.42 0.47
CA ALA A 27 4.66 31.47 -0.94
C ALA A 27 3.54 30.97 -1.87
N ALA A 28 2.75 29.99 -1.40
CA ALA A 28 1.54 29.52 -2.08
C ALA A 28 0.31 30.43 -1.88
N GLY A 29 0.51 31.66 -1.35
CA GLY A 29 -0.53 32.69 -1.19
C GLY A 29 -1.37 32.58 0.09
N ARG A 30 -1.06 31.66 1.00
CA ARG A 30 -1.81 31.48 2.24
C ARG A 30 -1.08 32.09 3.44
N LYS A 31 -1.43 33.29 3.80
CA LYS A 31 -0.85 34.04 4.95
C LYS A 31 -1.40 33.58 6.32
N ARG A 32 -2.67 33.14 6.37
CA ARG A 32 -3.33 32.73 7.63
C ARG A 32 -2.97 31.30 8.02
N ASP A 33 -2.82 31.08 9.33
CA ASP A 33 -2.65 29.75 9.88
C ASP A 33 -3.83 28.82 9.59
N PHE A 34 -3.54 27.53 9.62
CA PHE A 34 -4.59 26.51 9.55
C PHE A 34 -5.37 26.46 10.86
N ARG A 35 -6.64 26.10 10.77
CA ARG A 35 -7.45 25.77 11.95
C ARG A 35 -6.82 24.60 12.72
N PRO A 36 -7.00 24.53 14.06
CA PRO A 36 -6.38 23.49 14.90
C PRO A 36 -6.58 22.05 14.41
N GLU A 37 -7.81 21.71 13.96
CA GLU A 37 -8.11 20.36 13.46
C GLU A 37 -7.33 20.04 12.18
N LYS A 38 -7.12 21.04 11.33
CA LYS A 38 -6.35 20.89 10.11
C LYS A 38 -4.86 20.75 10.42
N GLN A 39 -4.36 21.52 11.39
CA GLN A 39 -2.98 21.36 11.86
C GLN A 39 -2.75 19.96 12.42
N ALA A 40 -3.68 19.45 13.25
CA ALA A 40 -3.60 18.10 13.78
C ALA A 40 -3.58 17.04 12.68
N LEU A 41 -4.40 17.20 11.64
CA LEU A 41 -4.42 16.30 10.50
C LEU A 41 -3.08 16.30 9.73
N TYR A 42 -2.47 17.47 9.51
CA TYR A 42 -1.14 17.58 8.91
C TYR A 42 -0.10 16.86 9.76
N ASP A 43 -0.08 17.15 11.07
CA ASP A 43 0.92 16.62 11.99
C ASP A 43 0.81 15.11 12.17
N SER A 44 -0.40 14.53 12.07
CA SER A 44 -0.63 13.08 12.16
C SER A 44 -0.39 12.35 10.83
N THR A 45 -0.69 12.97 9.69
CA THR A 45 -0.51 12.33 8.37
C THR A 45 0.97 12.19 8.02
N TRP A 46 1.80 13.13 8.44
CA TRP A 46 3.21 13.20 8.07
C TRP A 46 4.02 11.95 8.46
N PRO A 47 3.99 11.47 9.73
CA PRO A 47 4.71 10.27 10.12
C PRO A 47 4.26 9.03 9.36
N LEU A 48 2.96 8.90 9.08
CA LEU A 48 2.40 7.76 8.36
C LEU A 48 2.89 7.72 6.90
N VAL A 49 3.01 8.89 6.27
CA VAL A 49 3.54 8.99 4.91
C VAL A 49 5.02 8.61 4.88
N ILE A 50 5.82 9.08 5.84
CA ILE A 50 7.24 8.71 5.96
C ILE A 50 7.41 7.20 6.15
N GLN A 51 6.62 6.58 7.02
CA GLN A 51 6.70 5.14 7.30
C GLN A 51 6.39 4.26 6.09
N ARG A 52 5.61 4.79 5.14
CA ARG A 52 5.19 4.08 3.93
C ARG A 52 5.99 4.44 2.70
N ALA A 53 6.90 5.39 2.84
CA ALA A 53 7.73 5.82 1.72
C ALA A 53 8.79 4.78 1.41
N ASP A 54 8.83 4.34 0.16
CA ASP A 54 9.97 3.63 -0.35
C ASP A 54 11.15 4.59 -0.54
N LEU A 55 12.28 4.27 0.06
CA LEU A 55 13.43 5.17 0.08
C LEU A 55 14.07 5.33 -1.30
N ALA A 56 14.10 4.26 -2.09
CA ALA A 56 14.72 4.26 -3.42
C ALA A 56 13.95 5.13 -4.40
N THR A 57 12.64 4.97 -4.46
CA THR A 57 11.76 5.66 -5.42
C THR A 57 11.09 6.89 -4.86
N SER A 58 11.05 7.06 -3.53
CA SER A 58 10.25 8.06 -2.79
C SER A 58 8.75 7.97 -3.07
N VAL A 59 8.28 6.79 -3.48
CA VAL A 59 6.86 6.52 -3.74
C VAL A 59 6.15 6.06 -2.48
N VAL A 60 4.93 6.53 -2.29
CA VAL A 60 4.04 6.11 -1.21
C VAL A 60 2.74 5.62 -1.80
N THR A 61 2.41 4.35 -1.56
CA THR A 61 1.10 3.79 -1.90
C THR A 61 0.15 3.93 -0.72
N PHE A 62 -1.09 4.26 -1.00
CA PHE A 62 -2.12 4.30 0.03
C PHE A 62 -3.51 4.04 -0.53
N ASN A 63 -4.35 3.47 0.34
CA ASN A 63 -5.79 3.47 0.12
C ASN A 63 -6.37 4.61 0.95
N GLY A 64 -7.04 5.57 0.30
CA GLY A 64 -7.55 6.78 0.97
C GLY A 64 -8.49 6.48 2.14
N SER A 65 -9.36 5.48 2.00
CA SER A 65 -10.26 5.08 3.09
C SER A 65 -9.51 4.46 4.26
N LYS A 66 -8.55 3.54 3.99
CA LYS A 66 -7.75 2.93 5.06
C LYS A 66 -6.86 3.94 5.77
N LEU A 67 -6.28 4.89 5.04
CA LEU A 67 -5.49 5.96 5.63
C LEU A 67 -6.36 6.89 6.48
N ALA A 68 -7.58 7.19 6.03
CA ALA A 68 -8.55 7.96 6.79
C ALA A 68 -8.94 7.25 8.10
N ASP A 69 -9.22 5.96 8.05
CA ASP A 69 -9.56 5.15 9.22
C ASP A 69 -8.38 5.04 10.21
N GLU A 70 -7.15 5.00 9.72
CA GLU A 70 -5.95 4.97 10.56
C GLU A 70 -5.71 6.31 11.29
N LEU A 71 -6.02 7.43 10.63
CA LEU A 71 -5.92 8.77 11.19
C LEU A 71 -7.10 9.15 12.08
N SER A 72 -8.17 8.39 12.02
CA SER A 72 -9.38 8.63 12.81
C SER A 72 -9.18 8.22 14.27
N PRO A 73 -9.74 8.95 15.22
CA PRO A 73 -9.81 8.52 16.63
C PRO A 73 -10.47 7.15 16.75
N LYS A 74 -9.96 6.36 17.69
CA LYS A 74 -10.45 5.01 17.94
C LYS A 74 -10.94 4.88 19.37
N ASP A 75 -11.96 4.07 19.56
CA ASP A 75 -12.46 3.68 20.86
C ASP A 75 -11.50 2.71 21.58
N GLU A 76 -11.84 2.28 22.79
CA GLU A 76 -11.04 1.35 23.59
C GLU A 76 -10.90 -0.02 22.93
N ASN A 77 -11.81 -0.38 22.02
CA ASN A 77 -11.80 -1.63 21.27
C ASN A 77 -11.06 -1.51 19.93
N GLY A 78 -10.50 -0.33 19.61
CA GLY A 78 -9.77 -0.08 18.38
C GLY A 78 -10.65 0.23 17.16
N ASN A 79 -11.97 0.40 17.33
CA ASN A 79 -12.89 0.78 16.26
C ASN A 79 -12.88 2.28 16.05
N VAL A 80 -13.06 2.71 14.80
CA VAL A 80 -13.17 4.12 14.46
C VAL A 80 -14.45 4.70 15.03
N ILE A 81 -14.33 5.83 15.75
CA ILE A 81 -15.47 6.58 16.30
C ILE A 81 -16.14 7.35 15.14
N PRO A 82 -17.41 7.03 14.78
CA PRO A 82 -18.06 7.56 13.58
C PRO A 82 -18.13 9.08 13.54
N GLU A 83 -18.41 9.74 14.69
CA GLU A 83 -18.62 11.19 14.80
C GLU A 83 -17.36 12.00 14.56
N THR A 84 -16.20 11.40 14.81
CA THR A 84 -14.88 12.05 14.68
C THR A 84 -14.06 11.49 13.54
N ARG A 85 -14.66 10.64 12.70
CA ARG A 85 -14.00 10.01 11.57
C ARG A 85 -13.41 11.02 10.60
N VAL A 86 -12.17 10.81 10.23
CA VAL A 86 -11.51 11.57 9.15
C VAL A 86 -12.07 11.11 7.80
N GLU A 87 -12.69 12.02 7.07
CA GLU A 87 -13.19 11.71 5.74
C GLU A 87 -12.05 11.61 4.69
N PRO A 88 -12.12 10.65 3.76
CA PRO A 88 -11.16 10.56 2.66
C PRO A 88 -11.06 11.83 1.81
N SER A 89 -12.15 12.60 1.70
CA SER A 89 -12.20 13.89 1.01
C SER A 89 -11.28 14.93 1.67
N ARG A 90 -11.14 14.90 3.01
CA ARG A 90 -10.23 15.81 3.75
C ARG A 90 -8.77 15.48 3.45
N LEU A 91 -8.43 14.18 3.35
CA LEU A 91 -7.08 13.74 2.94
C LEU A 91 -6.77 14.13 1.50
N SER A 92 -7.73 13.99 0.59
CA SER A 92 -7.55 14.42 -0.81
C SER A 92 -7.18 15.89 -0.89
N ARG A 93 -7.91 16.75 -0.16
CA ARG A 93 -7.61 18.20 -0.09
C ARG A 93 -6.27 18.49 0.57
N LEU A 94 -5.85 17.70 1.58
CA LEU A 94 -4.54 17.82 2.21
C LEU A 94 -3.44 17.53 1.20
N PHE A 95 -3.56 16.45 0.44
CA PHE A 95 -2.57 16.11 -0.60
C PHE A 95 -2.57 17.12 -1.76
N GLU A 96 -3.70 17.73 -2.11
CA GLU A 96 -3.76 18.85 -3.06
C GLU A 96 -2.96 20.06 -2.58
N GLU A 97 -3.05 20.37 -1.30
CA GLU A 97 -2.25 21.45 -0.73
C GLU A 97 -0.75 21.11 -0.67
N TRP A 98 -0.40 19.88 -0.30
CA TRP A 98 0.99 19.43 -0.32
C TRP A 98 1.60 19.50 -1.72
N GLU A 99 0.83 19.17 -2.74
CA GLU A 99 1.24 19.32 -4.14
C GLU A 99 1.45 20.78 -4.50
N ARG A 100 0.55 21.68 -4.12
CA ARG A 100 0.72 23.14 -4.31
C ARG A 100 1.94 23.69 -3.60
N PHE A 101 2.32 23.11 -2.46
CA PHE A 101 3.54 23.47 -1.74
C PHE A 101 4.79 22.83 -2.35
N GLY A 102 4.64 21.99 -3.35
CA GLY A 102 5.73 21.27 -4.01
C GLY A 102 6.36 20.21 -3.13
N LEU A 103 5.63 19.67 -2.14
CA LEU A 103 6.09 18.63 -1.23
C LEU A 103 5.90 17.24 -1.83
N ILE A 104 4.88 17.07 -2.65
CA ILE A 104 4.56 15.83 -3.32
C ILE A 104 4.21 16.08 -4.79
N GLU A 105 4.35 15.03 -5.58
CA GLU A 105 3.78 14.93 -6.92
C GLU A 105 2.65 13.88 -6.88
N ARG A 106 1.54 14.16 -7.55
CA ARG A 106 0.43 13.21 -7.70
C ARG A 106 0.29 12.86 -9.17
N PRO A 107 0.82 11.71 -9.58
CA PRO A 107 0.62 11.25 -10.94
C PRO A 107 -0.88 11.10 -11.27
N ASP A 108 -1.23 11.37 -12.51
CA ASP A 108 -2.59 11.22 -12.98
C ASP A 108 -3.13 9.82 -12.73
N LEU A 109 -4.43 9.74 -12.47
CA LEU A 109 -5.12 8.46 -12.31
C LEU A 109 -5.19 7.75 -13.67
N GLU A 110 -4.32 6.77 -13.84
CA GLU A 110 -4.39 5.90 -15.01
C GLU A 110 -5.52 4.88 -14.85
N MET A 111 -6.30 4.74 -15.90
CA MET A 111 -7.24 3.64 -16.06
C MET A 111 -6.56 2.55 -16.89
N ASP A 112 -6.64 1.30 -16.42
CA ASP A 112 -6.20 0.18 -17.24
C ASP A 112 -7.16 0.01 -18.44
N PRO A 113 -6.66 0.17 -19.68
CA PRO A 113 -7.53 0.15 -20.87
C PRO A 113 -8.20 -1.21 -21.10
N ALA A 114 -7.60 -2.30 -20.60
CA ALA A 114 -8.14 -3.64 -20.77
C ALA A 114 -9.29 -3.97 -19.81
N THR A 115 -9.29 -3.37 -18.61
CA THR A 115 -10.28 -3.68 -17.56
C THR A 115 -11.18 -2.51 -17.19
N GLY A 116 -10.84 -1.29 -17.61
CA GLY A 116 -11.54 -0.06 -17.24
C GLY A 116 -11.38 0.31 -15.75
N TYR A 117 -10.48 -0.34 -15.01
CA TYR A 117 -10.28 -0.07 -13.60
C TYR A 117 -9.19 0.97 -13.34
N CYS A 118 -9.44 1.88 -12.40
CA CYS A 118 -8.41 2.78 -11.91
C CYS A 118 -7.28 2.01 -11.22
N MET A 119 -6.05 2.38 -11.49
CA MET A 119 -4.87 1.86 -10.81
C MET A 119 -4.79 2.39 -9.37
N PRO A 120 -4.09 1.70 -8.45
CA PRO A 120 -3.90 2.18 -7.09
C PRO A 120 -3.28 3.57 -7.06
N ARG A 121 -3.83 4.44 -6.21
CA ARG A 121 -3.30 5.78 -6.02
C ARG A 121 -1.96 5.72 -5.32
N HIS A 122 -1.04 6.54 -5.78
CA HIS A 122 0.26 6.76 -5.14
C HIS A 122 0.64 8.24 -5.20
N ILE A 123 1.56 8.63 -4.37
CA ILE A 123 2.19 9.95 -4.40
C ILE A 123 3.70 9.76 -4.43
N VAL A 124 4.40 10.74 -4.97
CA VAL A 124 5.87 10.77 -4.99
C VAL A 124 6.32 11.91 -4.10
N LEU A 125 7.16 11.62 -3.12
CA LEU A 125 7.72 12.62 -2.21
C LEU A 125 8.86 13.34 -2.94
N THR A 126 8.85 14.69 -2.87
CA THR A 126 9.90 15.52 -3.45
C THR A 126 11.07 15.67 -2.49
N ASP A 127 12.19 16.19 -2.99
CA ASP A 127 13.34 16.49 -2.13
C ASP A 127 12.98 17.56 -1.06
N ARG A 128 12.06 18.47 -1.36
CA ARG A 128 11.53 19.45 -0.39
C ARG A 128 10.83 18.78 0.80
N PHE A 129 10.13 17.68 0.55
CA PHE A 129 9.50 16.88 1.61
C PHE A 129 10.57 16.34 2.57
N TRP A 130 11.64 15.77 2.03
CA TRP A 130 12.73 15.21 2.83
C TRP A 130 13.54 16.28 3.58
N GLN A 131 13.79 17.42 2.94
CA GLN A 131 14.41 18.58 3.61
C GLN A 131 13.58 19.05 4.80
N LEU A 132 12.25 19.08 4.65
CA LEU A 132 11.34 19.45 5.72
C LEU A 132 11.37 18.47 6.90
N CYS A 133 11.70 17.20 6.65
CA CYS A 133 11.93 16.19 7.69
C CYS A 133 13.24 16.45 8.48
N GLY A 134 14.07 17.41 8.08
CA GLY A 134 15.37 17.66 8.67
C GLY A 134 16.39 16.55 8.36
N ILE A 135 16.22 15.87 7.24
CA ILE A 135 17.14 14.83 6.77
C ILE A 135 18.35 15.48 6.11
N ASP A 136 19.52 14.96 6.41
CA ASP A 136 20.74 15.28 5.70
C ASP A 136 20.63 14.75 4.25
N MET A 137 20.46 15.67 3.32
CA MET A 137 20.18 15.32 1.92
C MET A 137 21.34 14.61 1.26
N ASP A 138 22.58 14.89 1.63
CA ASP A 138 23.76 14.23 1.05
C ASP A 138 23.78 12.75 1.44
N LYS A 139 23.54 12.46 2.72
CA LYS A 139 23.42 11.08 3.22
C LYS A 139 22.21 10.36 2.63
N PHE A 140 21.08 11.07 2.52
CA PHE A 140 19.87 10.52 1.91
C PHE A 140 20.09 10.14 0.44
N LEU A 141 20.73 11.01 -0.34
CA LEU A 141 21.02 10.76 -1.74
C LEU A 141 22.02 9.61 -1.91
N ALA A 142 23.05 9.55 -1.05
CA ALA A 142 24.01 8.45 -1.06
C ALA A 142 23.33 7.11 -0.76
N GLU A 143 22.49 7.03 0.28
CA GLU A 143 21.76 5.81 0.64
C GLU A 143 20.74 5.43 -0.44
N ARG A 144 20.01 6.40 -1.00
CA ARG A 144 19.10 6.17 -2.13
C ARG A 144 19.81 5.56 -3.32
N ASN A 145 20.96 6.12 -3.69
CA ASN A 145 21.74 5.62 -4.83
C ASN A 145 22.27 4.20 -4.56
N ALA A 146 22.72 3.92 -3.35
CA ALA A 146 23.16 2.58 -2.96
C ALA A 146 22.02 1.55 -3.07
N ARG A 147 20.81 1.90 -2.62
CA ARG A 147 19.63 1.04 -2.76
C ARG A 147 19.21 0.84 -4.21
N LEU A 148 19.20 1.90 -5.01
CA LEU A 148 18.91 1.80 -6.45
C LEU A 148 19.88 0.87 -7.16
N THR A 149 21.15 0.91 -6.82
CA THR A 149 22.17 0.00 -7.35
C THR A 149 21.90 -1.43 -6.93
N ALA A 150 21.60 -1.67 -5.65
CA ALA A 150 21.31 -3.02 -5.14
C ALA A 150 20.02 -3.62 -5.74
N GLU A 151 18.97 -2.80 -5.90
CA GLU A 151 17.72 -3.25 -6.54
C GLU A 151 17.87 -3.52 -8.05
N ALA A 152 18.85 -2.88 -8.68
CA ALA A 152 19.15 -3.06 -10.08
C ALA A 152 20.07 -4.27 -10.35
N ASP A 153 20.70 -4.84 -9.33
CA ASP A 153 21.56 -6.01 -9.46
C ASP A 153 20.80 -7.18 -10.10
N GLY A 154 21.32 -7.66 -11.23
CA GLY A 154 20.68 -8.69 -12.02
C GLY A 154 19.56 -8.23 -12.98
N ILE A 155 19.19 -6.93 -12.97
CA ILE A 155 18.17 -6.35 -13.85
C ILE A 155 18.82 -5.49 -14.93
N ILE A 156 19.90 -4.78 -14.60
CA ILE A 156 20.68 -3.95 -15.54
C ILE A 156 22.13 -4.41 -15.55
N GLU A 157 22.85 -4.04 -16.61
CA GLU A 157 24.26 -4.40 -16.75
C GLU A 157 25.10 -3.86 -15.59
N PRO A 158 26.06 -4.65 -15.06
CA PRO A 158 26.95 -4.22 -14.00
C PRO A 158 27.66 -2.90 -14.36
N GLY A 159 27.63 -1.94 -13.43
CA GLY A 159 28.24 -0.62 -13.64
C GLY A 159 27.30 0.44 -14.24
N THR A 160 26.09 0.08 -14.63
CA THR A 160 25.07 1.03 -15.05
C THR A 160 24.33 1.57 -13.84
N HIS A 161 24.39 2.89 -13.63
CA HIS A 161 23.61 3.52 -12.57
C HIS A 161 22.13 3.61 -12.98
N ASP A 162 21.26 3.01 -12.17
CA ASP A 162 19.83 3.20 -12.38
C ASP A 162 19.40 4.61 -11.97
N SER A 163 18.58 5.22 -12.81
CA SER A 163 17.99 6.51 -12.47
C SER A 163 16.73 6.31 -11.60
N VAL A 164 16.49 7.23 -10.67
CA VAL A 164 15.24 7.27 -9.85
C VAL A 164 14.00 7.19 -10.76
N ARG A 165 14.05 7.80 -11.94
CA ARG A 165 12.97 7.78 -12.93
C ARG A 165 12.74 6.38 -13.49
N ALA A 166 13.80 5.65 -13.81
CA ALA A 166 13.70 4.28 -14.33
C ALA A 166 13.20 3.32 -13.22
N ALA A 167 13.70 3.47 -11.99
CA ALA A 167 13.22 2.72 -10.84
C ALA A 167 11.73 2.95 -10.57
N ARG A 168 11.27 4.20 -10.58
CA ARG A 168 9.84 4.55 -10.47
C ARG A 168 9.00 3.92 -11.56
N ARG A 169 9.49 3.89 -12.79
CA ARG A 169 8.80 3.26 -13.92
C ARG A 169 8.65 1.74 -13.70
N ARG A 170 9.74 1.04 -13.35
CA ARG A 170 9.68 -0.41 -13.03
C ARG A 170 8.74 -0.69 -11.85
N TRP A 171 8.86 0.10 -10.78
CA TRP A 171 7.95 0.00 -9.64
C TRP A 171 6.49 0.11 -10.07
N TYR A 172 6.16 1.09 -10.90
CA TYR A 172 4.80 1.28 -11.42
C TYR A 172 4.33 0.10 -12.27
N GLU A 173 5.15 -0.39 -13.19
CA GLU A 173 4.85 -1.54 -14.02
C GLU A 173 4.61 -2.81 -13.17
N ASN A 174 5.45 -3.06 -12.17
CA ASN A 174 5.28 -4.17 -11.23
C ASN A 174 3.98 -4.06 -10.43
N MET A 175 3.69 -2.88 -9.88
CA MET A 175 2.44 -2.61 -9.17
C MET A 175 1.22 -2.83 -10.07
N ARG A 176 1.29 -2.37 -11.31
CA ARG A 176 0.24 -2.57 -12.31
C ARG A 176 -0.01 -4.05 -12.58
N MET A 177 1.04 -4.80 -12.86
CA MET A 177 0.94 -6.25 -13.10
C MET A 177 0.38 -7.00 -11.90
N ALA A 178 0.90 -6.74 -10.69
CA ALA A 178 0.39 -7.34 -9.46
C ALA A 178 -1.10 -7.03 -9.23
N THR A 179 -1.51 -5.78 -9.46
CA THR A 179 -2.91 -5.37 -9.33
C THR A 179 -3.83 -6.09 -10.32
N LEU A 180 -3.39 -6.23 -11.57
CA LEU A 180 -4.16 -6.92 -12.61
C LEU A 180 -4.29 -8.42 -12.31
N LEU A 181 -3.21 -9.09 -11.91
CA LEU A 181 -3.23 -10.48 -11.49
C LEU A 181 -4.21 -10.70 -10.34
N LYS A 182 -4.07 -9.91 -9.27
CA LYS A 182 -4.96 -9.96 -8.11
C LYS A 182 -6.45 -9.77 -8.47
N ARG A 183 -6.75 -8.87 -9.41
CA ARG A 183 -8.13 -8.65 -9.87
C ARG A 183 -8.65 -9.84 -10.68
N ARG A 184 -7.82 -10.41 -11.58
CA ARG A 184 -8.17 -11.60 -12.36
C ARG A 184 -8.47 -12.79 -11.46
N GLU A 185 -7.64 -13.05 -10.47
CA GLU A 185 -7.84 -14.14 -9.50
C GLU A 185 -9.11 -13.92 -8.67
N LYS A 186 -9.34 -12.71 -8.16
CA LYS A 186 -10.57 -12.38 -7.44
C LYS A 186 -11.81 -12.55 -8.30
N ALA A 187 -11.76 -12.17 -9.58
CA ALA A 187 -12.85 -12.36 -10.52
C ALA A 187 -13.06 -13.86 -10.81
N ALA A 188 -11.99 -14.63 -10.98
CA ALA A 188 -12.05 -16.08 -11.18
C ALA A 188 -12.62 -16.81 -9.95
N SER A 189 -12.19 -16.44 -8.74
CA SER A 189 -12.74 -16.96 -7.48
C SER A 189 -14.23 -16.65 -7.36
N LYS A 190 -14.64 -15.40 -7.59
CA LYS A 190 -16.07 -15.01 -7.60
C LYS A 190 -16.87 -15.85 -8.61
N LYS A 191 -16.35 -16.05 -9.82
CA LYS A 191 -17.01 -16.85 -10.85
C LYS A 191 -17.12 -18.33 -10.44
N ARG A 192 -16.06 -18.92 -9.86
CA ARG A 192 -16.09 -20.28 -9.30
C ARG A 192 -17.16 -20.39 -8.21
N ARG A 193 -17.17 -19.48 -7.23
CA ARG A 193 -18.17 -19.45 -6.15
C ARG A 193 -19.59 -19.38 -6.68
N THR A 194 -19.88 -18.48 -7.62
CA THR A 194 -21.20 -18.36 -8.24
C THR A 194 -21.61 -19.60 -9.00
N ARG A 195 -20.65 -20.31 -9.65
CA ARG A 195 -20.92 -21.58 -10.33
C ARG A 195 -21.22 -22.70 -9.32
N LEU A 196 -20.40 -22.81 -8.28
CA LEU A 196 -20.57 -23.83 -7.23
C LEU A 196 -21.87 -23.62 -6.46
N SER A 197 -22.27 -22.38 -6.16
CA SER A 197 -23.50 -22.09 -5.39
C SER A 197 -24.79 -22.57 -6.09
N LYS A 198 -24.73 -22.84 -7.39
CA LYS A 198 -25.86 -23.39 -8.18
C LYS A 198 -25.95 -24.92 -8.15
N LEU A 199 -24.95 -25.60 -7.59
CA LEU A 199 -24.86 -27.05 -7.53
C LEU A 199 -25.40 -27.58 -6.18
N SER A 200 -25.83 -28.85 -6.15
CA SER A 200 -26.11 -29.55 -4.90
C SER A 200 -24.88 -29.63 -4.01
N ILE A 201 -25.04 -29.91 -2.72
CA ILE A 201 -23.91 -29.99 -1.77
C ILE A 201 -22.94 -31.11 -2.15
N ASP A 202 -23.48 -32.25 -2.64
CA ASP A 202 -22.66 -33.36 -3.06
C ASP A 202 -21.88 -33.06 -4.35
N ASP A 203 -22.50 -32.38 -5.30
CA ASP A 203 -21.83 -31.92 -6.52
C ASP A 203 -20.74 -30.89 -6.23
N ARG A 204 -20.97 -29.98 -5.27
CA ARG A 204 -19.95 -29.04 -4.81
C ARG A 204 -18.75 -29.76 -4.19
N ARG A 205 -19.02 -30.72 -3.30
CA ARG A 205 -17.99 -31.57 -2.68
C ARG A 205 -17.15 -32.27 -3.73
N ASN A 206 -17.82 -32.91 -4.69
CA ASN A 206 -17.15 -33.62 -5.78
C ASN A 206 -16.33 -32.65 -6.68
N ALA A 207 -16.85 -31.49 -6.98
CA ALA A 207 -16.13 -30.48 -7.76
C ALA A 207 -14.87 -29.97 -7.02
N VAL A 208 -14.96 -29.76 -5.70
CA VAL A 208 -13.81 -29.35 -4.88
C VAL A 208 -12.80 -30.48 -4.74
N ALA A 209 -13.26 -31.72 -4.55
CA ALA A 209 -12.38 -32.90 -4.52
C ALA A 209 -11.60 -33.07 -5.84
N LYS A 210 -12.26 -32.83 -6.98
CA LYS A 210 -11.62 -32.83 -8.29
C LYS A 210 -10.58 -31.71 -8.43
N LEU A 211 -10.87 -30.50 -7.90
CA LEU A 211 -9.92 -29.40 -7.91
C LEU A 211 -8.67 -29.70 -7.06
N LEU A 212 -8.84 -30.26 -5.86
CA LEU A 212 -7.71 -30.65 -5.01
C LEU A 212 -6.85 -31.74 -5.68
N ARG A 213 -7.47 -32.72 -6.33
CA ARG A 213 -6.73 -33.75 -7.07
C ARG A 213 -6.01 -33.25 -8.32
N ALA A 214 -6.44 -32.13 -8.88
CA ALA A 214 -5.75 -31.48 -9.99
C ALA A 214 -4.54 -30.64 -9.54
N GLY A 215 -4.38 -30.40 -8.23
CA GLY A 215 -3.21 -29.76 -7.63
C GLY A 215 -1.99 -30.70 -7.58
N PRO A 216 -0.88 -30.22 -6.97
CA PRO A 216 0.35 -31.00 -6.84
C PRO A 216 0.10 -32.32 -6.13
N ALA A 217 0.51 -33.44 -6.76
CA ALA A 217 0.24 -34.78 -6.26
C ALA A 217 0.79 -35.05 -4.84
N HIS A 218 1.89 -34.40 -4.48
CA HIS A 218 2.52 -34.54 -3.17
C HIS A 218 1.66 -33.96 -2.03
N GLU A 219 0.71 -33.07 -2.30
CA GLU A 219 -0.14 -32.46 -1.28
C GLU A 219 -1.30 -33.37 -0.86
N TRP A 220 -1.76 -34.28 -1.70
CA TRP A 220 -2.96 -35.08 -1.43
C TRP A 220 -2.77 -36.61 -1.52
N MET A 221 -1.74 -37.08 -2.25
CA MET A 221 -1.55 -38.55 -2.48
C MET A 221 -1.27 -39.34 -1.19
N HIS A 222 -0.68 -38.71 -0.18
CA HIS A 222 -0.32 -39.34 1.09
C HIS A 222 -1.38 -39.19 2.18
N LEU A 223 -2.48 -38.50 1.87
CA LEU A 223 -3.51 -38.22 2.88
C LEU A 223 -4.43 -39.46 3.03
N PRO A 224 -4.75 -39.86 4.28
CA PRO A 224 -5.82 -40.78 4.54
C PRO A 224 -7.14 -40.24 3.96
N PRO A 225 -8.07 -41.17 3.49
CA PRO A 225 -9.33 -40.72 2.90
C PRO A 225 -10.15 -39.76 3.75
N GLU A 226 -10.14 -39.95 5.07
CA GLU A 226 -10.84 -39.05 6.04
C GLU A 226 -10.23 -37.67 6.10
N GLU A 227 -8.92 -37.58 6.01
CA GLU A 227 -8.21 -36.30 6.05
C GLU A 227 -8.35 -35.54 4.74
N PHE A 228 -8.31 -36.28 3.61
CA PHE A 228 -8.64 -35.69 2.32
C PHE A 228 -10.07 -35.13 2.30
N ASP A 229 -11.05 -35.89 2.82
CA ASP A 229 -12.44 -35.41 2.93
C ASP A 229 -12.56 -34.14 3.82
N ARG A 230 -11.85 -34.12 4.95
CA ARG A 230 -11.76 -32.92 5.81
C ARG A 230 -11.21 -31.72 5.05
N GLN A 231 -10.18 -31.89 4.24
CA GLN A 231 -9.63 -30.83 3.39
C GLN A 231 -10.63 -30.35 2.34
N VAL A 232 -11.37 -31.28 1.73
CA VAL A 232 -12.45 -30.93 0.78
C VAL A 232 -13.49 -30.03 1.45
N TRP A 233 -13.95 -30.39 2.66
CA TRP A 233 -14.92 -29.58 3.40
C TRP A 233 -14.36 -28.23 3.85
N ASN A 234 -13.13 -28.17 4.31
CA ASN A 234 -12.47 -26.92 4.67
C ASN A 234 -12.33 -26.00 3.44
N ARG A 235 -11.93 -26.54 2.30
CA ARG A 235 -11.82 -25.78 1.06
C ARG A 235 -13.17 -25.29 0.55
N LEU A 236 -14.20 -26.10 0.68
CA LEU A 236 -15.57 -25.71 0.34
C LEU A 236 -16.05 -24.53 1.21
N ARG A 237 -15.82 -24.59 2.51
CA ARG A 237 -16.13 -23.49 3.44
C ARG A 237 -15.35 -22.22 3.09
N GLN A 238 -14.06 -22.32 2.79
CA GLN A 238 -13.25 -21.18 2.35
C GLN A 238 -13.82 -20.53 1.08
N MET A 239 -14.23 -21.36 0.10
CA MET A 239 -14.85 -20.88 -1.13
C MET A 239 -16.19 -20.18 -0.86
N ASP A 240 -17.05 -20.71 0.00
CA ASP A 240 -18.33 -20.10 0.35
C ASP A 240 -18.14 -18.76 1.07
N LEU A 241 -17.12 -18.64 1.90
CA LEU A 241 -16.73 -17.40 2.58
C LEU A 241 -15.95 -16.43 1.67
N GLY A 242 -15.53 -16.87 0.49
CA GLY A 242 -14.66 -16.09 -0.41
C GLY A 242 -13.23 -15.93 0.09
N LEU A 243 -12.77 -16.85 0.94
CA LEU A 243 -11.43 -16.94 1.49
C LEU A 243 -10.51 -17.89 0.68
N ASP A 244 -11.01 -18.47 -0.41
CA ASP A 244 -10.24 -19.31 -1.34
C ASP A 244 -9.27 -18.52 -2.23
N TYR A 245 -9.26 -17.20 -2.06
CA TYR A 245 -8.37 -16.29 -2.71
C TYR A 245 -7.11 -16.10 -1.86
N GLU A 246 -6.07 -16.87 -2.15
CA GLU A 246 -4.71 -16.56 -1.76
C GLU A 246 -4.09 -15.76 -2.90
N PRO A 247 -3.83 -14.45 -2.72
CA PRO A 247 -2.97 -13.78 -3.67
C PRO A 247 -1.61 -14.47 -3.57
N GLU A 248 -1.12 -15.06 -4.67
CA GLU A 248 0.31 -15.25 -4.83
C GLU A 248 0.91 -13.83 -4.78
N ILE A 249 1.21 -13.38 -3.59
CA ILE A 249 2.05 -12.20 -3.42
C ILE A 249 3.40 -12.69 -3.91
N PRO A 250 3.91 -12.21 -5.07
CA PRO A 250 5.32 -12.42 -5.36
C PRO A 250 6.03 -11.94 -4.11
N ALA A 251 6.86 -12.80 -3.52
CA ALA A 251 7.60 -12.47 -2.32
C ALA A 251 8.23 -11.11 -2.58
N ILE A 252 7.71 -10.08 -1.92
CA ILE A 252 8.42 -8.82 -1.82
C ILE A 252 9.70 -9.25 -1.13
N PRO A 253 10.88 -9.12 -1.77
CA PRO A 253 12.11 -9.53 -1.13
C PRO A 253 12.11 -8.86 0.22
N ASP A 254 12.23 -9.66 1.28
CA ASP A 254 12.25 -9.18 2.65
C ASP A 254 13.22 -8.02 2.70
N VAL A 255 12.67 -6.83 2.91
CA VAL A 255 13.49 -5.65 3.16
C VAL A 255 14.13 -5.92 4.51
N VAL A 256 15.31 -6.47 4.46
CA VAL A 256 16.16 -6.69 5.64
C VAL A 256 16.33 -5.33 6.30
N HIS A 257 15.72 -5.21 7.46
CA HIS A 257 15.78 -4.01 8.32
C HIS A 257 17.19 -3.81 8.90
#